data_e32116daae80d2a2adaba3855fc2cb73
#
_entry.id   e32116daae80d2a2adaba3855fc2cb73
#
_cell.length_a   1.000
_cell.length_b   1.000
_cell.length_c   1.000
_cell.angle_alpha   90.00
_cell.angle_beta   90.00
_cell.angle_gamma   90.00
#
_symmetry.space_group_name_H-M   'P 1'
#
loop_
_entity.id
_entity.type
_entity.pdbx_description
1 polymer ?
#
loop_
_entity_poly.entity_id
_entity_poly.type
_entity_poly.pdbx_seq_one_letter_code
_entity_poly.pdbx_strand_id
1 'polypeptide(L)'
;MTGLWNDFNSAQSNGTVIPKGTLAKVRLTIRPGGFDDPSQGWTGGYAKRGATGAVYLDAEYTVVEGAYAKRKIWSLIGLYSPKGPDWGNAGRGLIKGILNSARGIDDKDNSAQALAKRRISGFAELDGIEFIARMDIGSDTNGEDKNEVRSAVTPSHRDYAQLMGHGGAAPMQGYGQPPVTSAPQQGYAAPAPGYAAPAPQPQTPQTPATPGFSGRPSWAE
;
A
#
# COMPACT_ATOMS: atom_id res chain seq x y z
N MET A 1 -47.24 -4.19 -9.30
CA MET A 1 -46.92 -5.05 -10.46
C MET A 1 -45.94 -6.10 -10.02
N THR A 2 -46.41 -7.29 -9.78
CA THR A 2 -45.56 -8.45 -9.44
C THR A 2 -45.07 -9.02 -10.76
N GLY A 3 -43.90 -8.60 -11.21
CA GLY A 3 -43.20 -9.27 -12.33
C GLY A 3 -42.98 -10.72 -11.96
N LEU A 4 -43.21 -11.62 -12.89
CA LEU A 4 -42.92 -13.04 -12.70
C LEU A 4 -41.44 -13.16 -12.41
N TRP A 5 -41.04 -13.90 -11.34
CA TRP A 5 -39.64 -14.10 -10.94
C TRP A 5 -38.74 -14.66 -12.07
N ASN A 6 -39.33 -15.24 -13.10
CA ASN A 6 -38.63 -15.79 -14.27
C ASN A 6 -38.56 -14.81 -15.46
N ASP A 7 -39.02 -13.57 -15.32
CA ASP A 7 -38.85 -12.49 -16.31
C ASP A 7 -37.66 -11.61 -15.89
N PHE A 8 -36.54 -11.77 -16.54
CA PHE A 8 -35.29 -11.04 -16.28
C PHE A 8 -35.07 -9.87 -17.25
N ASN A 9 -36.02 -9.52 -18.12
CA ASN A 9 -35.85 -8.45 -19.11
C ASN A 9 -35.63 -7.07 -18.49
N SER A 10 -36.17 -6.85 -17.30
CA SER A 10 -35.98 -5.60 -16.53
C SER A 10 -34.88 -5.73 -15.47
N ALA A 11 -34.23 -6.88 -15.34
CA ALA A 11 -33.16 -7.06 -14.38
C ALA A 11 -31.95 -6.22 -14.79
N GLN A 12 -31.46 -5.39 -13.88
CA GLN A 12 -30.18 -4.72 -14.10
C GLN A 12 -29.07 -5.78 -14.10
N SER A 13 -28.28 -5.80 -15.17
CA SER A 13 -27.11 -6.66 -15.19
C SER A 13 -26.14 -6.21 -14.09
N ASN A 14 -25.68 -7.15 -13.27
CA ASN A 14 -24.77 -6.91 -12.14
C ASN A 14 -23.34 -6.49 -12.59
N GLY A 15 -23.20 -6.03 -13.82
CA GLY A 15 -21.94 -5.79 -14.51
C GLY A 15 -21.51 -4.33 -14.64
N THR A 16 -22.01 -3.40 -13.81
CA THR A 16 -21.51 -2.02 -13.88
C THR A 16 -20.03 -2.00 -13.49
N VAL A 17 -19.16 -1.67 -14.43
CA VAL A 17 -17.74 -1.47 -14.16
C VAL A 17 -17.53 -0.35 -13.14
N ILE A 18 -16.51 -0.46 -12.31
CA ILE A 18 -16.07 0.62 -11.41
C ILE A 18 -15.58 1.75 -12.31
N PRO A 19 -16.01 3.00 -12.10
CA PRO A 19 -15.60 4.12 -12.96
C PRO A 19 -14.10 4.29 -13.03
N LYS A 20 -13.60 4.61 -14.22
CA LYS A 20 -12.19 4.93 -14.45
C LYS A 20 -11.71 6.03 -13.52
N GLY A 21 -10.50 5.85 -12.95
CA GLY A 21 -9.89 6.79 -12.03
C GLY A 21 -10.32 6.62 -10.57
N THR A 22 -11.30 5.76 -10.27
CA THR A 22 -11.68 5.44 -8.89
C THR A 22 -10.47 4.92 -8.11
N LEU A 23 -10.27 5.48 -6.92
CA LEU A 23 -9.28 5.00 -5.96
C LEU A 23 -9.97 4.08 -4.96
N ALA A 24 -9.41 2.91 -4.72
CA ALA A 24 -9.97 1.97 -3.76
C ALA A 24 -8.85 1.18 -3.06
N LYS A 25 -9.03 0.92 -1.79
CA LYS A 25 -8.19 -0.01 -1.06
C LYS A 25 -8.52 -1.42 -1.50
N VAL A 26 -7.51 -2.15 -1.96
CA VAL A 26 -7.65 -3.51 -2.45
C VAL A 26 -6.68 -4.45 -1.76
N ARG A 27 -7.08 -5.72 -1.68
CA ARG A 27 -6.19 -6.82 -1.29
C ARG A 27 -5.83 -7.61 -2.54
N LEU A 28 -4.53 -7.81 -2.75
CA LEU A 28 -4.01 -8.66 -3.81
C LEU A 28 -4.01 -10.12 -3.36
N THR A 29 -4.53 -11.00 -4.18
CA THR A 29 -4.37 -12.45 -4.06
C THR A 29 -3.74 -12.97 -5.35
N ILE A 30 -2.67 -13.75 -5.24
CA ILE A 30 -1.99 -14.33 -6.39
C ILE A 30 -2.40 -15.78 -6.50
N ARG A 31 -3.01 -16.17 -7.62
CA ARG A 31 -3.35 -17.56 -7.89
C ARG A 31 -2.09 -18.33 -8.26
N PRO A 32 -1.77 -19.43 -7.57
CA PRO A 32 -0.61 -20.26 -7.90
C PRO A 32 -0.62 -20.70 -9.35
N GLY A 33 0.49 -20.51 -10.05
CA GLY A 33 0.67 -20.88 -11.46
C GLY A 33 1.53 -22.11 -11.68
N GLY A 34 2.22 -22.57 -10.64
CA GLY A 34 3.05 -23.77 -10.65
C GLY A 34 4.37 -23.65 -11.42
N PHE A 35 4.80 -22.44 -11.78
CA PHE A 35 6.05 -22.20 -12.48
C PHE A 35 7.07 -21.50 -11.59
N ASP A 36 8.27 -22.05 -11.52
CA ASP A 36 9.42 -21.49 -10.82
C ASP A 36 10.60 -21.28 -11.79
N ASP A 37 11.34 -20.20 -11.57
CA ASP A 37 12.66 -19.95 -12.15
C ASP A 37 13.56 -19.30 -11.10
N PRO A 38 14.31 -20.08 -10.33
CA PRO A 38 15.19 -19.56 -9.28
C PRO A 38 16.25 -18.58 -9.79
N SER A 39 16.66 -18.70 -11.06
CA SER A 39 17.65 -17.77 -11.65
C SER A 39 17.11 -16.35 -11.78
N GLN A 40 15.77 -16.20 -11.87
CA GLN A 40 15.06 -14.93 -11.87
C GLN A 40 14.54 -14.54 -10.48
N GLY A 41 14.75 -15.37 -9.46
CA GLY A 41 14.16 -15.20 -8.14
C GLY A 41 12.66 -15.53 -8.07
N TRP A 42 12.12 -16.24 -9.06
CA TRP A 42 10.72 -16.66 -9.08
C TRP A 42 10.60 -18.02 -8.41
N THR A 43 10.10 -18.03 -7.21
CA THR A 43 9.99 -19.24 -6.38
C THR A 43 8.64 -19.31 -5.69
N GLY A 44 8.27 -20.52 -5.22
CA GLY A 44 7.04 -20.75 -4.47
C GLY A 44 5.81 -21.03 -5.32
N GLY A 45 5.98 -21.29 -6.62
CA GLY A 45 4.89 -21.71 -7.50
C GLY A 45 3.87 -20.64 -7.85
N TYR A 46 4.17 -19.35 -7.59
CA TYR A 46 3.24 -18.24 -7.86
C TYR A 46 3.21 -17.83 -9.33
N ALA A 47 4.34 -17.92 -10.03
CA ALA A 47 4.39 -17.57 -11.44
C ALA A 47 3.66 -18.59 -12.29
N LYS A 48 3.12 -18.14 -13.43
CA LYS A 48 2.45 -18.98 -14.42
C LYS A 48 3.08 -18.74 -15.78
N ARG A 49 3.36 -19.85 -16.49
CA ARG A 49 3.85 -19.80 -17.85
C ARG A 49 2.72 -20.08 -18.83
N GLY A 50 2.43 -19.15 -19.71
CA GLY A 50 1.43 -19.29 -20.75
C GLY A 50 1.94 -20.09 -21.95
N ALA A 51 1.02 -20.53 -22.82
CA ALA A 51 1.35 -21.29 -24.03
C ALA A 51 2.29 -20.53 -25.00
N THR A 52 2.29 -19.20 -24.97
CA THR A 52 3.17 -18.35 -25.77
C THR A 52 4.58 -18.21 -25.19
N GLY A 53 4.87 -18.85 -24.04
CA GLY A 53 6.12 -18.69 -23.31
C GLY A 53 6.20 -17.45 -22.44
N ALA A 54 5.18 -16.62 -22.42
CA ALA A 54 5.08 -15.48 -21.50
C ALA A 54 4.92 -15.97 -20.06
N VAL A 55 5.53 -15.25 -19.09
CA VAL A 55 5.44 -15.55 -17.67
C VAL A 55 4.79 -14.37 -16.94
N TYR A 56 3.86 -14.67 -16.03
CA TYR A 56 3.08 -13.67 -15.32
C TYR A 56 2.58 -14.16 -13.96
N LEU A 57 2.12 -13.25 -13.12
CA LEU A 57 1.31 -13.55 -11.95
C LEU A 57 -0.18 -13.40 -12.33
N ASP A 58 -0.98 -14.38 -11.96
CA ASP A 58 -2.45 -14.35 -12.11
C ASP A 58 -3.03 -13.66 -10.86
N ALA A 59 -3.29 -12.37 -10.99
CA ALA A 59 -3.65 -11.50 -9.87
C ALA A 59 -5.17 -11.29 -9.77
N GLU A 60 -5.70 -11.49 -8.56
CA GLU A 60 -7.05 -11.11 -8.16
C GLU A 60 -6.95 -9.97 -7.14
N TYR A 61 -7.63 -8.88 -7.40
CA TYR A 61 -7.74 -7.74 -6.49
C TYR A 61 -9.15 -7.68 -5.90
N THR A 62 -9.27 -7.81 -4.60
CA THR A 62 -10.56 -7.67 -3.91
C THR A 62 -10.64 -6.29 -3.27
N VAL A 63 -11.65 -5.49 -3.62
CA VAL A 63 -11.91 -4.20 -2.97
C VAL A 63 -12.29 -4.45 -1.51
N VAL A 64 -11.52 -3.84 -0.58
CA VAL A 64 -11.66 -4.11 0.86
C VAL A 64 -12.83 -3.33 1.46
N GLU A 65 -13.02 -2.07 1.04
CA GLU A 65 -13.98 -1.15 1.65
C GLU A 65 -14.57 -0.15 0.64
N GLY A 66 -15.56 0.62 1.09
CA GLY A 66 -16.23 1.64 0.28
C GLY A 66 -17.36 1.11 -0.58
N ALA A 67 -17.83 1.93 -1.53
CA ALA A 67 -19.00 1.65 -2.37
C ALA A 67 -18.87 0.36 -3.21
N TYR A 68 -17.66 -0.06 -3.50
CA TYR A 68 -17.36 -1.23 -4.33
C TYR A 68 -16.82 -2.40 -3.50
N ALA A 69 -16.97 -2.39 -2.19
CA ALA A 69 -16.46 -3.44 -1.31
C ALA A 69 -16.87 -4.84 -1.80
N LYS A 70 -15.95 -5.80 -1.66
CA LYS A 70 -16.07 -7.20 -2.12
C LYS A 70 -16.06 -7.40 -3.64
N ARG A 71 -16.00 -6.32 -4.46
CA ARG A 71 -15.79 -6.46 -5.91
C ARG A 71 -14.41 -7.05 -6.16
N LYS A 72 -14.34 -7.97 -7.12
CA LYS A 72 -13.11 -8.63 -7.55
C LYS A 72 -12.74 -8.16 -8.95
N ILE A 73 -11.47 -7.88 -9.15
CA ILE A 73 -10.88 -7.48 -10.41
C ILE A 73 -9.74 -8.47 -10.71
N TRP A 74 -9.68 -8.97 -11.92
CA TRP A 74 -8.64 -9.91 -12.35
C TRP A 74 -7.78 -9.27 -13.41
N SER A 75 -6.47 -9.36 -13.26
CA SER A 75 -5.52 -8.95 -14.28
C SER A 75 -4.20 -9.71 -14.16
N LEU A 76 -3.41 -9.67 -15.22
CA LEU A 76 -2.09 -10.31 -15.24
C LEU A 76 -1.02 -9.29 -14.91
N ILE A 77 -0.07 -9.66 -14.04
CA ILE A 77 1.15 -8.88 -13.82
C ILE A 77 2.26 -9.56 -14.61
N GLY A 78 2.70 -8.93 -15.69
CA GLY A 78 3.75 -9.47 -16.56
C GLY A 78 5.10 -9.57 -15.86
N LEU A 79 5.76 -10.72 -16.01
CA LEU A 79 7.14 -10.93 -15.54
C LEU A 79 8.11 -11.05 -16.70
N TYR A 80 7.68 -11.72 -17.77
CA TYR A 80 8.50 -11.95 -18.97
C TYR A 80 7.62 -12.11 -20.20
N SER A 81 8.12 -11.65 -21.35
CA SER A 81 7.49 -11.90 -22.63
C SER A 81 8.56 -12.18 -23.69
N PRO A 82 8.42 -13.22 -24.52
CA PRO A 82 9.33 -13.47 -25.65
C PRO A 82 9.25 -12.38 -26.74
N LYS A 83 8.20 -11.55 -26.71
CA LYS A 83 8.02 -10.43 -27.67
C LYS A 83 8.80 -9.16 -27.31
N GLY A 84 9.44 -9.13 -26.12
CA GLY A 84 10.22 -8.00 -25.67
C GLY A 84 10.02 -7.67 -24.18
N PRO A 85 10.81 -6.72 -23.66
CA PRO A 85 10.89 -6.48 -22.22
C PRO A 85 9.74 -5.62 -21.65
N ASP A 86 8.98 -4.91 -22.50
CA ASP A 86 8.04 -3.86 -22.07
C ASP A 86 6.99 -4.35 -21.10
N TRP A 87 6.41 -5.53 -21.38
CA TRP A 87 5.40 -6.11 -20.51
C TRP A 87 5.95 -6.53 -19.14
N GLY A 88 7.15 -7.11 -19.12
CA GLY A 88 7.85 -7.43 -17.86
C GLY A 88 8.24 -6.17 -17.08
N ASN A 89 8.71 -5.13 -17.78
CA ASN A 89 9.03 -3.84 -17.15
C ASN A 89 7.79 -3.14 -16.58
N ALA A 90 6.67 -3.19 -17.29
CA ALA A 90 5.38 -2.68 -16.78
C ALA A 90 4.95 -3.43 -15.52
N GLY A 91 5.07 -4.77 -15.50
CA GLY A 91 4.76 -5.57 -14.32
C GLY A 91 5.67 -5.27 -13.13
N ARG A 92 6.99 -5.11 -13.36
CA ARG A 92 7.94 -4.67 -12.30
C ARG A 92 7.58 -3.28 -11.75
N GLY A 93 7.17 -2.36 -12.63
CA GLY A 93 6.70 -1.04 -12.24
C GLY A 93 5.46 -1.10 -11.36
N LEU A 94 4.49 -1.93 -11.72
CA LEU A 94 3.27 -2.15 -10.93
C LEU A 94 3.60 -2.77 -9.57
N ILE A 95 4.45 -3.80 -9.50
CA ILE A 95 4.88 -4.41 -8.23
C ILE A 95 5.59 -3.37 -7.34
N LYS A 96 6.50 -2.56 -7.91
CA LYS A 96 7.13 -1.46 -7.16
C LYS A 96 6.08 -0.50 -6.58
N GLY A 97 5.09 -0.11 -7.37
CA GLY A 97 3.99 0.74 -6.93
C GLY A 97 3.16 0.11 -5.81
N ILE A 98 2.84 -1.19 -5.91
CA ILE A 98 2.13 -1.97 -4.89
C ILE A 98 2.92 -1.96 -3.57
N LEU A 99 4.23 -2.25 -3.62
CA LEU A 99 5.09 -2.25 -2.43
C LEU A 99 5.21 -0.85 -1.82
N ASN A 100 5.33 0.20 -2.63
CA ASN A 100 5.36 1.58 -2.17
C ASN A 100 4.05 1.94 -1.46
N SER A 101 2.92 1.63 -2.08
CA SER A 101 1.61 1.90 -1.50
C SER A 101 1.41 1.14 -0.18
N ALA A 102 1.63 -0.16 -0.18
CA ALA A 102 1.39 -1.01 0.98
C ALA A 102 2.33 -0.73 2.16
N ARG A 103 3.58 -0.34 1.87
CA ARG A 103 4.64 -0.14 2.87
C ARG A 103 4.89 1.33 3.22
N GLY A 104 4.05 2.24 2.72
CA GLY A 104 4.11 3.66 2.99
C GLY A 104 5.38 4.34 2.48
N ILE A 105 5.87 3.95 1.30
CA ILE A 105 7.11 4.47 0.72
C ILE A 105 6.80 5.50 -0.36
N ASP A 106 7.39 6.70 -0.26
CA ASP A 106 7.30 7.68 -1.34
C ASP A 106 8.05 7.19 -2.59
N ASP A 107 7.49 7.45 -3.78
CA ASP A 107 8.07 7.01 -5.05
C ASP A 107 9.48 7.57 -5.28
N LYS A 108 9.74 8.76 -4.78
CA LYS A 108 11.01 9.47 -4.92
C LYS A 108 12.02 9.14 -3.82
N ASP A 109 11.60 8.43 -2.76
CA ASP A 109 12.50 8.05 -1.69
C ASP A 109 13.44 6.92 -2.16
N ASN A 110 14.72 7.24 -2.29
CA ASN A 110 15.80 6.33 -2.65
C ASN A 110 16.77 6.07 -1.47
N SER A 111 16.34 6.35 -0.23
CA SER A 111 17.10 6.02 0.96
C SER A 111 17.37 4.50 1.04
N ALA A 112 18.44 4.11 1.75
CA ALA A 112 18.76 2.70 1.95
C ALA A 112 17.59 1.94 2.60
N GLN A 113 16.84 2.59 3.50
CA GLN A 113 15.67 2.02 4.13
C GLN A 113 14.52 1.79 3.13
N ALA A 114 14.23 2.77 2.26
CA ALA A 114 13.21 2.63 1.22
C ALA A 114 13.57 1.54 0.21
N LEU A 115 14.85 1.49 -0.20
CA LEU A 115 15.35 0.43 -1.08
C LEU A 115 15.22 -0.96 -0.44
N ALA A 116 15.54 -1.10 0.85
CA ALA A 116 15.38 -2.36 1.57
C ALA A 116 13.89 -2.76 1.65
N LYS A 117 13.00 -1.82 1.96
CA LYS A 117 11.56 -2.05 2.01
C LYS A 117 10.93 -2.43 0.66
N ARG A 118 11.56 -2.14 -0.48
CA ARG A 118 11.08 -2.55 -1.82
C ARG A 118 11.56 -3.93 -2.22
N ARG A 119 12.44 -4.56 -1.46
CA ARG A 119 12.88 -5.94 -1.72
C ARG A 119 11.88 -6.93 -1.16
N ILE A 120 11.71 -8.00 -1.87
CA ILE A 120 10.94 -9.18 -1.46
C ILE A 120 11.81 -10.42 -1.67
N SER A 121 11.63 -11.42 -0.82
CA SER A 121 12.31 -12.71 -0.92
C SER A 121 11.62 -13.65 -1.92
N GLY A 122 10.35 -13.38 -2.21
CA GLY A 122 9.54 -14.15 -3.15
C GLY A 122 8.15 -13.57 -3.29
N PHE A 123 7.38 -14.07 -4.24
CA PHE A 123 6.04 -13.56 -4.54
C PHE A 123 5.02 -13.82 -3.43
N ALA A 124 5.31 -14.75 -2.51
CA ALA A 124 4.48 -14.95 -1.31
C ALA A 124 4.28 -13.68 -0.48
N GLU A 125 5.25 -12.75 -0.49
CA GLU A 125 5.12 -11.47 0.21
C GLU A 125 4.14 -10.48 -0.45
N LEU A 126 3.75 -10.73 -1.69
CA LEU A 126 2.73 -9.95 -2.38
C LEU A 126 1.34 -10.51 -2.16
N ASP A 127 1.21 -11.80 -1.80
CA ASP A 127 -0.08 -12.43 -1.56
C ASP A 127 -0.69 -11.92 -0.25
N GLY A 128 -1.94 -11.46 -0.32
CA GLY A 128 -2.63 -10.85 0.82
C GLY A 128 -2.28 -9.38 1.10
N ILE A 129 -1.33 -8.77 0.36
CA ILE A 129 -0.94 -7.37 0.58
C ILE A 129 -2.08 -6.41 0.24
N GLU A 130 -2.28 -5.40 1.08
CA GLU A 130 -3.28 -4.34 0.86
C GLU A 130 -2.61 -3.05 0.40
N PHE A 131 -3.20 -2.40 -0.59
CA PHE A 131 -2.71 -1.15 -1.15
C PHE A 131 -3.84 -0.33 -1.77
N ILE A 132 -3.58 0.93 -2.09
CA ILE A 132 -4.54 1.76 -2.82
C ILE A 132 -4.33 1.59 -4.32
N ALA A 133 -5.34 1.04 -4.99
CA ALA A 133 -5.36 0.87 -6.43
C ALA A 133 -6.10 2.02 -7.11
N ARG A 134 -5.61 2.41 -8.29
CA ARG A 134 -6.33 3.25 -9.24
C ARG A 134 -6.95 2.35 -10.30
N MET A 135 -8.28 2.38 -10.37
CA MET A 135 -9.04 1.59 -11.34
C MET A 135 -8.97 2.20 -12.73
N ASP A 136 -8.94 1.33 -13.72
CA ASP A 136 -9.12 1.67 -15.14
C ASP A 136 -10.17 0.75 -15.76
N ILE A 137 -10.56 1.06 -16.98
CA ILE A 137 -11.45 0.25 -17.79
C ILE A 137 -10.65 -0.19 -19.01
N GLY A 138 -10.52 -1.48 -19.20
CA GLY A 138 -9.99 -2.14 -20.38
C GLY A 138 -11.08 -2.95 -21.03
N SER A 139 -10.73 -3.66 -22.12
CA SER A 139 -11.64 -4.58 -22.79
C SER A 139 -11.20 -6.02 -22.55
N ASP A 140 -12.14 -6.92 -22.44
CA ASP A 140 -11.90 -8.37 -22.43
C ASP A 140 -11.68 -8.91 -23.85
N THR A 141 -11.57 -10.23 -23.97
CA THR A 141 -11.38 -10.90 -25.28
C THR A 141 -12.61 -10.80 -26.19
N ASN A 142 -13.78 -10.49 -25.66
CA ASN A 142 -15.04 -10.32 -26.41
C ASN A 142 -15.29 -8.85 -26.74
N GLY A 143 -14.41 -7.92 -26.30
CA GLY A 143 -14.57 -6.49 -26.48
C GLY A 143 -15.45 -5.82 -25.42
N GLU A 144 -15.86 -6.55 -24.38
CA GLU A 144 -16.66 -6.00 -23.27
C GLU A 144 -15.78 -5.27 -22.27
N ASP A 145 -16.34 -4.20 -21.66
CA ASP A 145 -15.67 -3.42 -20.65
C ASP A 145 -15.39 -4.25 -19.38
N LYS A 146 -14.14 -4.24 -18.93
CA LYS A 146 -13.73 -4.85 -17.67
C LYS A 146 -12.91 -3.89 -16.84
N ASN A 147 -12.97 -4.03 -15.52
CA ASN A 147 -12.06 -3.28 -14.66
C ASN A 147 -10.64 -3.85 -14.69
N GLU A 148 -9.68 -2.93 -14.61
CA GLU A 148 -8.27 -3.23 -14.48
C GLU A 148 -7.65 -2.37 -13.38
N VAL A 149 -6.63 -2.89 -12.70
CA VAL A 149 -5.79 -2.10 -11.81
C VAL A 149 -4.69 -1.44 -12.64
N ARG A 150 -4.81 -0.13 -12.85
CA ARG A 150 -3.85 0.64 -13.67
C ARG A 150 -2.53 0.89 -12.98
N SER A 151 -2.60 1.30 -11.72
CA SER A 151 -1.44 1.64 -10.91
C SER A 151 -1.79 1.59 -9.42
N ALA A 152 -0.76 1.54 -8.59
CA ALA A 152 -0.91 1.77 -7.16
C ALA A 152 -0.73 3.26 -6.84
N VAL A 153 -1.43 3.74 -5.82
CA VAL A 153 -1.35 5.11 -5.31
C VAL A 153 -0.44 5.12 -4.08
N THR A 154 0.50 6.04 -4.05
CA THR A 154 1.57 6.10 -3.04
C THR A 154 1.38 7.25 -2.06
N PRO A 155 2.15 7.36 -0.98
CA PRO A 155 1.99 8.39 0.06
C PRO A 155 1.99 9.83 -0.42
N SER A 156 2.60 10.12 -1.57
CA SER A 156 2.60 11.45 -2.18
C SER A 156 1.22 11.90 -2.70
N HIS A 157 0.25 10.99 -2.81
CA HIS A 157 -1.10 11.34 -3.22
C HIS A 157 -1.92 11.85 -2.05
N ARG A 158 -2.64 12.97 -2.23
CA ARG A 158 -3.41 13.64 -1.17
C ARG A 158 -4.41 12.73 -0.44
N ASP A 159 -5.05 11.81 -1.17
CA ASP A 159 -6.11 10.94 -0.63
C ASP A 159 -5.53 9.64 -0.03
N TYR A 160 -4.22 9.41 -0.14
CA TYR A 160 -3.59 8.15 0.28
C TYR A 160 -3.82 7.85 1.77
N ALA A 161 -3.52 8.81 2.65
CA ALA A 161 -3.61 8.60 4.10
C ALA A 161 -5.02 8.24 4.56
N GLN A 162 -6.04 8.89 3.97
CA GLN A 162 -7.44 8.61 4.26
C GLN A 162 -7.82 7.20 3.80
N LEU A 163 -7.45 6.82 2.57
CA LEU A 163 -7.81 5.52 1.99
C LEU A 163 -7.05 4.35 2.62
N MET A 164 -5.83 4.56 3.12
CA MET A 164 -5.09 3.52 3.84
C MET A 164 -5.56 3.34 5.29
N GLY A 165 -6.45 4.20 5.80
CA GLY A 165 -6.87 4.18 7.19
C GLY A 165 -5.81 4.75 8.16
N HIS A 166 -4.80 5.46 7.64
CA HIS A 166 -3.80 6.18 8.44
C HIS A 166 -4.22 7.63 8.72
N GLY A 167 -5.35 8.07 8.19
CA GLY A 167 -5.96 9.36 8.48
C GLY A 167 -6.56 9.30 9.88
N GLY A 168 -5.83 9.74 10.90
CA GLY A 168 -6.45 10.21 12.13
C GLY A 168 -7.55 11.20 11.73
N ALA A 169 -8.67 11.17 12.47
CA ALA A 169 -9.89 11.92 12.19
C ALA A 169 -9.61 13.24 11.45
N ALA A 170 -10.17 13.37 10.25
CA ALA A 170 -10.17 14.67 9.58
C ALA A 170 -10.65 15.70 10.60
N PRO A 171 -10.03 16.90 10.72
CA PRO A 171 -10.60 17.95 11.52
C PRO A 171 -12.02 18.16 10.98
N MET A 172 -13.02 17.84 11.79
CA MET A 172 -14.38 18.24 11.51
C MET A 172 -14.33 19.72 11.24
N GLN A 173 -14.54 20.14 10.00
CA GLN A 173 -14.88 21.53 9.72
C GLN A 173 -16.17 21.79 10.50
N GLY A 174 -16.01 22.46 11.62
CA GLY A 174 -17.09 22.83 12.49
C GLY A 174 -18.10 23.64 11.70
N TYR A 175 -19.26 23.11 11.55
CA TYR A 175 -20.46 23.91 11.37
C TYR A 175 -20.47 24.91 12.51
N GLY A 176 -20.48 26.21 12.17
CA GLY A 176 -20.34 27.32 13.10
C GLY A 176 -21.17 27.13 14.35
N GLN A 177 -20.51 27.11 15.50
CA GLN A 177 -21.16 27.36 16.76
C GLN A 177 -21.58 28.83 16.78
N PRO A 178 -22.83 29.13 17.19
CA PRO A 178 -23.22 30.53 17.43
C PRO A 178 -22.36 31.13 18.54
N PRO A 179 -22.08 32.45 18.52
CA PRO A 179 -21.21 33.09 19.49
C PRO A 179 -21.78 32.95 20.90
N VAL A 180 -21.06 32.27 21.76
CA VAL A 180 -21.34 32.24 23.19
C VAL A 180 -20.88 33.57 23.79
N THR A 181 -21.83 34.36 24.21
CA THR A 181 -21.62 35.60 24.99
C THR A 181 -20.93 35.23 26.30
N SER A 182 -19.71 35.69 26.50
CA SER A 182 -18.94 35.51 27.74
C SER A 182 -19.58 36.27 28.85
N ALA A 183 -20.00 35.60 29.91
CA ALA A 183 -20.33 36.20 31.20
C ALA A 183 -19.04 36.56 31.96
N PRO A 184 -19.03 37.64 32.76
CA PRO A 184 -17.82 38.07 33.45
C PRO A 184 -17.41 37.11 34.57
N GLN A 185 -16.18 36.62 34.54
CA GLN A 185 -15.56 35.89 35.63
C GLN A 185 -15.20 36.79 36.77
N GLN A 186 -15.81 36.54 37.92
CA GLN A 186 -15.40 37.08 39.21
C GLN A 186 -14.05 36.51 39.61
N GLY A 187 -13.10 37.42 39.97
CA GLY A 187 -11.76 37.07 40.39
C GLY A 187 -11.72 36.28 41.70
N TYR A 188 -10.93 35.23 41.72
CA TYR A 188 -10.43 34.63 42.95
C TYR A 188 -8.95 34.96 43.10
N ALA A 189 -8.60 35.41 44.30
CA ALA A 189 -7.27 35.84 44.71
C ALA A 189 -6.25 34.70 44.68
N ALA A 190 -5.00 35.05 44.30
CA ALA A 190 -3.85 34.17 44.32
C ALA A 190 -3.38 33.86 45.76
N PRO A 191 -2.96 32.59 46.05
CA PRO A 191 -2.14 32.32 47.23
C PRO A 191 -0.66 32.53 46.98
N ALA A 192 0.04 32.96 48.04
CA ALA A 192 1.42 33.40 48.11
C ALA A 192 2.49 32.34 47.81
N PRO A 193 3.75 32.73 47.48
CA PRO A 193 4.80 31.81 47.05
C PRO A 193 5.49 31.13 48.24
N GLY A 194 5.69 29.84 48.11
CA GLY A 194 6.41 29.05 49.11
C GLY A 194 7.23 27.95 48.47
N TYR A 195 8.54 28.02 48.75
CA TYR A 195 9.58 26.99 48.66
C TYR A 195 10.12 26.61 47.26
N ALA A 196 11.32 27.12 47.01
CA ALA A 196 12.23 26.70 45.97
C ALA A 196 12.80 25.29 46.25
N ALA A 197 12.72 24.40 45.26
CA ALA A 197 13.45 23.13 45.23
C ALA A 197 14.91 23.37 44.77
N PRO A 198 15.90 22.62 45.30
CA PRO A 198 17.31 22.83 44.94
C PRO A 198 17.60 22.29 43.53
N ALA A 199 18.50 23.01 42.83
CA ALA A 199 18.96 22.70 41.48
C ALA A 199 19.74 21.37 41.39
N PRO A 200 19.61 20.60 40.31
CA PRO A 200 20.44 19.43 40.10
C PRO A 200 21.87 19.80 39.73
N GLN A 201 22.85 19.14 40.37
CA GLN A 201 24.28 19.30 40.13
C GLN A 201 24.66 18.77 38.73
N PRO A 202 25.65 19.37 38.05
CA PRO A 202 26.16 18.92 36.77
C PRO A 202 26.98 17.64 36.94
N GLN A 203 26.59 16.58 36.19
CA GLN A 203 27.38 15.35 36.08
C GLN A 203 28.51 15.56 35.06
N THR A 204 29.75 15.26 35.50
CA THR A 204 30.93 15.22 34.66
C THR A 204 30.86 14.09 33.62
N PRO A 205 31.27 14.32 32.36
CA PRO A 205 31.29 13.27 31.35
C PRO A 205 32.37 12.22 31.63
N GLN A 206 31.99 10.96 31.69
CA GLN A 206 32.92 9.85 31.73
C GLN A 206 33.45 9.57 30.32
N THR A 207 34.77 9.57 30.17
CA THR A 207 35.48 9.18 28.96
C THR A 207 35.37 7.67 28.76
N PRO A 208 35.01 7.17 27.55
CA PRO A 208 35.02 5.73 27.27
C PRO A 208 36.45 5.22 27.15
N ALA A 209 36.71 4.11 27.82
CA ALA A 209 37.98 3.39 27.75
C ALA A 209 38.15 2.75 26.36
N THR A 210 39.30 2.96 25.74
CA THR A 210 39.72 2.37 24.48
C THR A 210 40.09 0.88 24.73
N PRO A 211 39.53 -0.10 23.96
CA PRO A 211 40.01 -1.46 24.02
C PRO A 211 41.34 -1.57 23.27
N GLY A 212 42.37 -1.98 23.98
CA GLY A 212 43.69 -2.31 23.41
C GLY A 212 43.62 -3.54 22.50
N PHE A 213 43.97 -3.37 21.24
CA PHE A 213 44.19 -4.44 20.29
C PHE A 213 45.62 -4.93 20.44
N SER A 214 45.80 -6.12 21.02
CA SER A 214 47.06 -6.90 20.94
C SER A 214 46.72 -8.27 20.37
N GLY A 215 47.11 -8.53 19.13
CA GLY A 215 46.99 -9.85 18.50
C GLY A 215 47.26 -9.76 17.00
N ARG A 216 48.53 -10.10 16.61
CA ARG A 216 48.89 -10.35 15.22
C ARG A 216 48.19 -11.62 14.72
N PRO A 217 47.60 -11.65 13.55
CA PRO A 217 47.02 -12.88 12.98
C PRO A 217 48.12 -13.81 12.45
N SER A 218 47.93 -15.14 12.66
CA SER A 218 48.87 -16.23 12.45
C SER A 218 49.05 -16.70 10.98
N TRP A 219 48.75 -15.87 9.99
CA TRP A 219 48.94 -16.23 8.56
C TRP A 219 50.12 -15.53 7.86
N ALA A 220 51.01 -14.93 8.63
CA ALA A 220 52.21 -14.26 8.12
C ALA A 220 53.48 -15.05 8.48
N GLU A 221 53.60 -16.28 7.93
CA GLU A 221 54.83 -17.01 7.61
C GLU A 221 54.73 -17.58 6.20
#